data_c6cb4643dac585f7c525db56ef2116de
#
_entry.id   c6cb4643dac585f7c525db56ef2116de
#
_cell.length_a   1.000
_cell.length_b   1.000
_cell.length_c   1.000
_cell.angle_alpha   90.00
_cell.angle_beta   90.00
_cell.angle_gamma   90.00
#
_symmetry.space_group_name_H-M   'P 1'
#
loop_
_entity.id
_entity.type
_entity.pdbx_description
1 polymer ?
#
loop_
_entity_poly.entity_id
_entity_poly.type
_entity_poly.pdbx_seq_one_letter_code
_entity_poly.pdbx_strand_id
1 'polypeptide(L)'
;MKKMAGLKFQAQRAAFSVAADAVLKYVNKNDDRTKALLKVVDLTESFAKDRFKPESYEAARKMIQDPENKWMQYLNRLFDEVSPNVLKTTALNLGFDAMLYGTKVMHEAREKYQCNVPWLILMDPTSACNLKCTGCWAAEYGHLLNLSFEDMDRVITQGKELGIYLYMLCLLYTS
;
A
#
# COMPACT_ATOMS: atom_id res chain seq x y z
N MET A 1 26.06 3.35 -6.24
CA MET A 1 24.94 2.41 -6.43
C MET A 1 23.65 2.88 -5.73
N LYS A 2 23.59 3.22 -4.43
CA LYS A 2 22.36 3.72 -3.74
C LYS A 2 21.68 4.92 -4.44
N LYS A 3 22.44 5.90 -4.94
CA LYS A 3 21.90 7.10 -5.61
C LYS A 3 21.19 6.79 -6.94
N MET A 4 21.70 5.84 -7.72
CA MET A 4 21.08 5.38 -8.99
C MET A 4 19.80 4.56 -8.74
N ALA A 5 19.78 3.73 -7.70
CA ALA A 5 18.57 3.01 -7.31
C ALA A 5 17.44 3.96 -6.89
N GLY A 6 17.76 5.03 -6.17
CA GLY A 6 16.83 6.09 -5.81
C GLY A 6 16.24 6.83 -7.01
N LEU A 7 17.07 7.16 -8.02
CA LEU A 7 16.61 7.81 -9.25
C LEU A 7 15.66 6.90 -10.05
N LYS A 8 15.98 5.60 -10.15
CA LYS A 8 15.13 4.64 -10.84
C LYS A 8 13.76 4.49 -10.14
N PHE A 9 13.76 4.42 -8.82
CA PHE A 9 12.52 4.40 -8.03
C PHE A 9 11.67 5.65 -8.29
N GLN A 10 12.27 6.83 -8.21
CA GLN A 10 11.56 8.10 -8.45
C GLN A 10 10.96 8.18 -9.85
N ALA A 11 11.72 7.76 -10.88
CA ALA A 11 11.23 7.74 -12.25
C ALA A 11 10.06 6.77 -12.44
N GLN A 12 10.14 5.57 -11.87
CA GLN A 12 9.07 4.58 -11.93
C GLN A 12 7.82 5.06 -11.16
N ARG A 13 8.01 5.68 -9.99
CA ARG A 13 6.93 6.24 -9.18
C ARG A 13 6.24 7.40 -9.90
N ALA A 14 6.99 8.26 -10.57
CA ALA A 14 6.45 9.35 -11.38
C ALA A 14 5.64 8.83 -12.57
N ALA A 15 6.14 7.83 -13.28
CA ALA A 15 5.41 7.19 -14.38
C ALA A 15 4.10 6.54 -13.88
N PHE A 16 4.15 5.84 -12.76
CA PHE A 16 2.94 5.26 -12.14
C PHE A 16 1.95 6.35 -11.70
N SER A 17 2.44 7.48 -11.19
CA SER A 17 1.59 8.63 -10.82
C SER A 17 0.79 9.17 -12.02
N VAL A 18 1.43 9.29 -13.17
CA VAL A 18 0.76 9.73 -14.41
C VAL A 18 -0.28 8.71 -14.85
N ALA A 19 0.06 7.43 -14.81
CA ALA A 19 -0.86 6.34 -15.16
C ALA A 19 -2.06 6.30 -14.21
N ALA A 20 -1.83 6.42 -12.90
CA ALA A 20 -2.90 6.47 -11.90
C ALA A 20 -3.85 7.65 -12.12
N ASP A 21 -3.33 8.84 -12.42
CA ASP A 21 -4.16 10.00 -12.76
C ASP A 21 -5.01 9.75 -14.01
N ALA A 22 -4.42 9.16 -15.04
CA ALA A 22 -5.14 8.84 -16.27
C ALA A 22 -6.28 7.83 -16.01
N VAL A 23 -6.00 6.78 -15.24
CA VAL A 23 -6.99 5.76 -14.86
C VAL A 23 -8.12 6.37 -14.03
N LEU A 24 -7.80 7.14 -12.98
CA LEU A 24 -8.80 7.77 -12.13
C LEU A 24 -9.70 8.72 -12.93
N LYS A 25 -9.11 9.56 -13.80
CA LYS A 25 -9.87 10.44 -14.68
C LYS A 25 -10.74 9.67 -15.68
N TYR A 26 -10.21 8.58 -16.24
CA TYR A 26 -10.94 7.74 -17.18
C TYR A 26 -12.14 7.08 -16.51
N VAL A 27 -11.96 6.47 -15.34
CA VAL A 27 -13.04 5.81 -14.59
C VAL A 27 -14.11 6.82 -14.14
N ASN A 28 -13.70 8.00 -13.65
CA ASN A 28 -14.63 9.02 -13.17
C ASN A 28 -15.43 9.73 -14.30
N LYS A 29 -14.90 9.74 -15.53
CA LYS A 29 -15.58 10.39 -16.68
C LYS A 29 -16.52 9.45 -17.44
N ASN A 30 -16.47 8.15 -17.19
CA ASN A 30 -17.33 7.20 -17.89
C ASN A 30 -18.62 6.97 -17.11
N ASP A 31 -19.75 7.06 -17.80
CA ASP A 31 -21.08 6.79 -17.25
C ASP A 31 -21.22 5.31 -16.82
N ASP A 32 -20.53 4.41 -17.52
CA ASP A 32 -20.48 2.98 -17.21
C ASP A 32 -19.12 2.63 -16.56
N ARG A 33 -19.08 2.75 -15.23
CA ARG A 33 -17.87 2.45 -14.44
C ARG A 33 -17.42 1.00 -14.57
N THR A 34 -18.36 0.07 -14.69
CA THR A 34 -18.06 -1.35 -14.88
C THR A 34 -17.24 -1.56 -16.15
N LYS A 35 -17.68 -1.02 -17.29
CA LYS A 35 -16.91 -1.07 -18.54
C LYS A 35 -15.57 -0.39 -18.45
N ALA A 36 -15.51 0.76 -17.77
CA ALA A 36 -14.26 1.48 -17.57
C ALA A 36 -13.25 0.65 -16.77
N LEU A 37 -13.66 0.03 -15.68
CA LEU A 37 -12.81 -0.84 -14.86
C LEU A 37 -12.37 -2.11 -15.60
N LEU A 38 -13.26 -2.75 -16.36
CA LEU A 38 -12.89 -3.92 -17.18
C LEU A 38 -11.79 -3.55 -18.17
N LYS A 39 -11.91 -2.39 -18.84
CA LYS A 39 -10.87 -1.92 -19.77
C LYS A 39 -9.54 -1.64 -19.06
N VAL A 40 -9.57 -1.15 -17.82
CA VAL A 40 -8.35 -0.99 -17.01
C VAL A 40 -7.71 -2.34 -16.70
N VAL A 41 -8.50 -3.38 -16.39
CA VAL A 41 -7.99 -4.75 -16.19
C VAL A 41 -7.35 -5.28 -17.47
N ASP A 42 -8.01 -5.13 -18.61
CA ASP A 42 -7.49 -5.61 -19.92
C ASP A 42 -6.17 -4.90 -20.30
N LEU A 43 -6.09 -3.58 -20.10
CA LEU A 43 -4.85 -2.83 -20.29
C LEU A 43 -3.75 -3.30 -19.33
N THR A 44 -4.09 -3.50 -18.06
CA THR A 44 -3.12 -3.97 -17.06
C THR A 44 -2.59 -5.35 -17.43
N GLU A 45 -3.45 -6.26 -17.83
CA GLU A 45 -3.04 -7.60 -18.30
C GLU A 45 -2.12 -7.53 -19.53
N SER A 46 -2.42 -6.65 -20.48
CA SER A 46 -1.58 -6.51 -21.69
C SER A 46 -0.17 -6.02 -21.40
N PHE A 47 0.00 -5.12 -20.40
CA PHE A 47 1.30 -4.53 -20.04
C PHE A 47 2.04 -5.23 -18.91
N ALA A 48 1.31 -5.97 -18.05
CA ALA A 48 1.85 -6.59 -16.84
C ALA A 48 1.56 -8.10 -16.77
N LYS A 49 1.50 -8.76 -17.93
CA LYS A 49 1.12 -10.17 -18.09
C LYS A 49 1.90 -11.13 -17.20
N ASP A 50 3.20 -10.87 -17.02
CA ASP A 50 4.09 -11.72 -16.23
C ASP A 50 4.09 -11.37 -14.73
N ARG A 51 3.34 -10.36 -14.30
CA ARG A 51 3.37 -9.87 -12.93
C ARG A 51 2.35 -10.51 -12.02
N PHE A 52 1.21 -10.90 -12.59
CA PHE A 52 0.12 -11.57 -11.89
C PHE A 52 -0.28 -12.83 -12.65
N LYS A 53 -0.77 -13.82 -11.91
CA LYS A 53 -1.29 -15.04 -12.53
C LYS A 53 -2.54 -14.73 -13.35
N PRO A 54 -2.77 -15.44 -14.48
CA PRO A 54 -3.96 -15.25 -15.32
C PRO A 54 -5.28 -15.30 -14.53
N GLU A 55 -5.36 -16.21 -13.53
CA GLU A 55 -6.54 -16.38 -12.69
C GLU A 55 -6.86 -15.13 -11.88
N SER A 56 -5.86 -14.28 -11.59
CA SER A 56 -6.07 -13.02 -10.85
C SER A 56 -6.82 -11.99 -11.71
N TYR A 57 -6.53 -11.93 -13.01
CA TYR A 57 -7.25 -11.05 -13.95
C TYR A 57 -8.69 -11.53 -14.17
N GLU A 58 -8.90 -12.86 -14.28
CA GLU A 58 -10.24 -13.44 -14.38
C GLU A 58 -11.06 -13.18 -13.11
N ALA A 59 -10.47 -13.34 -11.95
CA ALA A 59 -11.11 -13.04 -10.68
C ALA A 59 -11.51 -11.57 -10.58
N ALA A 60 -10.64 -10.65 -11.02
CA ALA A 60 -10.93 -9.22 -11.06
C ALA A 60 -12.11 -8.91 -12.02
N ARG A 61 -12.13 -9.52 -13.21
CA ARG A 61 -13.26 -9.35 -14.16
C ARG A 61 -14.58 -9.85 -13.58
N LYS A 62 -14.58 -11.04 -12.98
CA LYS A 62 -15.78 -11.60 -12.31
C LYS A 62 -16.28 -10.68 -11.19
N MET A 63 -15.37 -10.18 -10.36
CA MET A 63 -15.70 -9.24 -9.29
C MET A 63 -16.33 -7.95 -9.84
N ILE A 64 -15.77 -7.39 -10.91
CA ILE A 64 -16.24 -6.13 -11.51
C ILE A 64 -17.61 -6.32 -12.19
N GLN A 65 -17.88 -7.48 -12.77
CA GLN A 65 -19.13 -7.80 -13.46
C GLN A 65 -20.29 -8.14 -12.52
N ASP A 66 -20.00 -8.43 -11.26
CA ASP A 66 -21.00 -8.77 -10.25
C ASP A 66 -21.40 -7.53 -9.43
N PRO A 67 -22.57 -6.93 -9.65
CA PRO A 67 -23.02 -5.75 -8.93
C PRO A 67 -23.29 -6.00 -7.45
N GLU A 68 -23.57 -7.26 -7.07
CA GLU A 68 -23.80 -7.65 -5.68
C GLU A 68 -22.50 -7.93 -4.91
N ASN A 69 -21.37 -7.91 -5.59
CA ASN A 69 -20.07 -8.12 -4.98
C ASN A 69 -19.73 -6.98 -4.01
N LYS A 70 -19.49 -7.32 -2.74
CA LYS A 70 -19.22 -6.34 -1.67
C LYS A 70 -17.98 -5.49 -1.95
N TRP A 71 -16.96 -6.06 -2.59
CA TRP A 71 -15.75 -5.31 -2.95
C TRP A 71 -16.01 -4.32 -4.09
N MET A 72 -16.87 -4.70 -5.05
CA MET A 72 -17.27 -3.77 -6.11
C MET A 72 -18.13 -2.63 -5.57
N GLN A 73 -19.06 -2.91 -4.67
CA GLN A 73 -19.84 -1.88 -3.97
C GLN A 73 -18.92 -0.94 -3.17
N TYR A 74 -17.96 -1.49 -2.44
CA TYR A 74 -16.97 -0.69 -1.70
C TYR A 74 -16.12 0.16 -2.64
N LEU A 75 -15.65 -0.40 -3.76
CA LEU A 75 -14.87 0.32 -4.77
C LEU A 75 -15.67 1.48 -5.38
N ASN A 76 -16.94 1.27 -5.70
CA ASN A 76 -17.83 2.32 -6.19
C ASN A 76 -17.95 3.46 -5.17
N ARG A 77 -18.17 3.14 -3.89
CA ARG A 77 -18.20 4.14 -2.82
C ARG A 77 -16.89 4.92 -2.71
N LEU A 78 -15.74 4.26 -2.85
CA LEU A 78 -14.45 4.96 -2.85
C LEU A 78 -14.37 6.00 -3.98
N PHE A 79 -14.84 5.68 -5.17
CA PHE A 79 -14.87 6.63 -6.29
C PHE A 79 -15.86 7.77 -6.08
N ASP A 80 -16.96 7.53 -5.38
CA ASP A 80 -18.03 8.51 -5.16
C ASP A 80 -17.75 9.42 -3.96
N GLU A 81 -17.20 8.87 -2.87
CA GLU A 81 -17.08 9.54 -1.58
C GLU A 81 -15.66 10.10 -1.31
N VAL A 82 -14.62 9.54 -1.94
CA VAL A 82 -13.23 9.90 -1.66
C VAL A 82 -12.66 10.80 -2.75
N SER A 83 -11.97 11.86 -2.33
CA SER A 83 -11.38 12.79 -3.31
C SER A 83 -10.34 12.08 -4.20
N PRO A 84 -10.28 12.45 -5.51
CA PRO A 84 -9.32 11.84 -6.44
C PRO A 84 -7.86 11.95 -5.99
N ASN A 85 -7.51 13.00 -5.26
CA ASN A 85 -6.16 13.20 -4.75
C ASN A 85 -5.81 12.18 -3.65
N VAL A 86 -6.75 11.85 -2.78
CA VAL A 86 -6.57 10.81 -1.75
C VAL A 86 -6.47 9.43 -2.42
N LEU A 87 -7.34 9.12 -3.38
CA LEU A 87 -7.26 7.86 -4.15
C LEU A 87 -5.91 7.72 -4.84
N LYS A 88 -5.43 8.77 -5.48
CA LYS A 88 -4.11 8.80 -6.13
C LYS A 88 -2.98 8.55 -5.12
N THR A 89 -3.02 9.26 -4.00
CA THR A 89 -1.98 9.13 -2.96
C THR A 89 -1.96 7.70 -2.38
N THR A 90 -3.13 7.12 -2.16
CA THR A 90 -3.27 5.73 -1.72
C THR A 90 -2.74 4.74 -2.77
N ALA A 91 -3.08 4.94 -4.04
CA ALA A 91 -2.56 4.12 -5.13
C ALA A 91 -1.03 4.19 -5.24
N LEU A 92 -0.44 5.38 -5.03
CA LEU A 92 1.01 5.55 -5.02
C LEU A 92 1.66 4.85 -3.82
N ASN A 93 1.20 5.15 -2.61
CA ASN A 93 1.88 4.69 -1.41
C ASN A 93 1.64 3.20 -1.15
N LEU A 94 0.38 2.74 -1.23
CA LEU A 94 0.05 1.34 -1.01
C LEU A 94 0.26 0.51 -2.27
N GLY A 95 -0.27 0.95 -3.42
CA GLY A 95 -0.19 0.20 -4.66
C GLY A 95 1.23 0.13 -5.22
N PHE A 96 1.85 1.28 -5.50
CA PHE A 96 3.19 1.29 -6.09
C PHE A 96 4.28 1.04 -5.05
N ASP A 97 4.38 1.86 -4.01
CA ASP A 97 5.52 1.81 -3.08
C ASP A 97 5.54 0.49 -2.30
N ALA A 98 4.42 0.08 -1.67
CA ALA A 98 4.37 -1.13 -0.86
C ALA A 98 4.18 -2.40 -1.70
N MET A 99 3.14 -2.47 -2.54
CA MET A 99 2.77 -3.72 -3.21
C MET A 99 3.59 -4.03 -4.46
N LEU A 100 3.96 -3.04 -5.28
CA LEU A 100 4.70 -3.30 -6.51
C LEU A 100 6.21 -3.24 -6.31
N TYR A 101 6.72 -2.12 -5.85
CA TYR A 101 8.15 -1.91 -5.68
C TYR A 101 8.69 -2.61 -4.44
N GLY A 102 8.04 -2.40 -3.29
CA GLY A 102 8.46 -2.94 -2.00
C GLY A 102 8.51 -4.47 -1.99
N THR A 103 7.47 -5.15 -2.49
CA THR A 103 7.47 -6.61 -2.55
C THR A 103 8.61 -7.17 -3.41
N LYS A 104 8.97 -6.49 -4.50
CA LYS A 104 10.11 -6.90 -5.32
C LYS A 104 11.42 -6.82 -4.52
N VAL A 105 11.68 -5.65 -3.90
CA VAL A 105 12.89 -5.45 -3.08
C VAL A 105 12.92 -6.43 -1.90
N MET A 106 11.75 -6.68 -1.29
CA MET A 106 11.62 -7.63 -0.19
C MET A 106 11.98 -9.07 -0.60
N HIS A 107 11.55 -9.54 -1.79
CA HIS A 107 11.95 -10.85 -2.30
C HIS A 107 13.46 -10.94 -2.52
N GLU A 108 14.04 -9.92 -3.15
CA GLU A 108 15.50 -9.84 -3.33
C GLU A 108 16.25 -9.85 -1.99
N ALA A 109 15.72 -9.15 -0.98
CA ALA A 109 16.28 -9.13 0.37
C ALA A 109 16.16 -10.49 1.08
N ARG A 110 15.03 -11.19 0.96
CA ARG A 110 14.84 -12.54 1.50
C ARG A 110 15.83 -13.54 0.92
N GLU A 111 16.03 -13.49 -0.38
CA GLU A 111 17.02 -14.34 -1.05
C GLU A 111 18.46 -14.01 -0.60
N LYS A 112 18.79 -12.72 -0.54
CA LYS A 112 20.13 -12.26 -0.16
C LYS A 112 20.49 -12.59 1.28
N TYR A 113 19.58 -12.39 2.21
CA TYR A 113 19.83 -12.55 3.65
C TYR A 113 19.38 -13.88 4.21
N GLN A 114 18.76 -14.75 3.40
CA GLN A 114 18.25 -16.08 3.79
C GLN A 114 17.35 -16.02 5.03
N CYS A 115 16.54 -14.95 5.13
CA CYS A 115 15.61 -14.76 6.24
C CYS A 115 14.28 -14.19 5.75
N ASN A 116 13.24 -14.31 6.58
CA ASN A 116 11.97 -13.70 6.28
C ASN A 116 12.04 -12.19 6.54
N VAL A 117 11.69 -11.39 5.51
CA VAL A 117 11.51 -9.94 5.63
C VAL A 117 10.02 -9.66 5.76
N PRO A 118 9.57 -8.97 6.81
CA PRO A 118 8.16 -8.68 7.02
C PRO A 118 7.65 -7.67 5.97
N TRP A 119 6.36 -7.74 5.67
CA TRP A 119 5.70 -6.79 4.77
C TRP A 119 5.28 -5.49 5.47
N LEU A 120 5.07 -5.58 6.78
CA LEU A 120 4.61 -4.51 7.65
C LEU A 120 5.43 -4.52 8.94
N ILE A 121 5.73 -3.34 9.47
CA ILE A 121 6.25 -3.17 10.82
C ILE A 121 5.23 -2.41 11.66
N LEU A 122 4.82 -3.02 12.78
CA LEU A 122 4.06 -2.38 13.83
C LEU A 122 5.03 -1.80 14.84
N MET A 123 4.88 -0.52 15.17
CA MET A 123 5.68 0.16 16.21
C MET A 123 4.76 0.76 17.25
N ASP A 124 5.17 0.64 18.50
CA ASP A 124 4.55 1.30 19.63
C ASP A 124 5.48 2.45 20.08
N PRO A 125 5.23 3.68 19.64
CA PRO A 125 6.11 4.81 19.93
C PRO A 125 6.23 5.11 21.42
N THR A 126 5.20 4.82 22.20
CA THR A 126 5.16 5.06 23.64
C THR A 126 4.29 4.04 24.37
N SER A 127 4.62 3.73 25.60
CA SER A 127 3.73 2.99 26.49
C SER A 127 2.73 3.90 27.26
N ALA A 128 2.85 5.22 27.12
CA ALA A 128 1.95 6.20 27.76
C ALA A 128 0.63 6.33 26.99
N CYS A 129 -0.15 5.25 26.93
CA CYS A 129 -1.45 5.23 26.27
C CYS A 129 -2.56 5.61 27.26
N ASN A 130 -3.49 6.47 26.84
CA ASN A 130 -4.66 6.86 27.65
C ASN A 130 -5.85 5.90 27.49
N LEU A 131 -5.77 4.91 26.61
CA LEU A 131 -6.82 3.92 26.39
C LEU A 131 -6.65 2.73 27.33
N LYS A 132 -7.79 2.11 27.69
CA LYS A 132 -7.85 0.90 28.51
C LYS A 132 -8.53 -0.22 27.71
N CYS A 133 -7.93 -0.60 26.61
CA CYS A 133 -8.48 -1.64 25.73
C CYS A 133 -8.46 -3.00 26.44
N THR A 134 -9.57 -3.72 26.40
CA THR A 134 -9.66 -5.08 26.95
C THR A 134 -8.68 -6.00 26.23
N GLY A 135 -7.81 -6.69 26.99
CA GLY A 135 -6.80 -7.58 26.43
C GLY A 135 -5.61 -6.88 25.77
N CYS A 136 -5.39 -5.60 26.07
CA CYS A 136 -4.23 -4.87 25.56
C CYS A 136 -2.93 -5.43 26.15
N TRP A 137 -2.06 -5.96 25.30
CA TRP A 137 -0.76 -6.51 25.70
C TRP A 137 0.21 -5.45 26.25
N ALA A 138 0.04 -4.18 25.86
CA ALA A 138 0.91 -3.08 26.29
C ALA A 138 0.45 -2.42 27.62
N ALA A 139 -0.72 -2.79 28.14
CA ALA A 139 -1.29 -2.16 29.34
C ALA A 139 -0.46 -2.38 30.62
N GLU A 140 0.40 -3.41 30.62
CA GLU A 140 1.20 -3.81 31.81
C GLU A 140 2.57 -3.12 31.87
N TYR A 141 3.01 -2.44 30.80
CA TYR A 141 4.37 -1.87 30.74
C TYR A 141 4.52 -0.50 31.37
N GLY A 142 3.45 0.07 31.92
CA GLY A 142 3.48 1.43 32.52
C GLY A 142 3.69 2.53 31.47
N HIS A 143 4.05 3.74 31.92
CA HIS A 143 4.12 4.93 31.07
C HIS A 143 5.56 5.43 30.82
N LEU A 144 6.56 4.57 31.00
CA LEU A 144 7.97 5.00 31.00
C LEU A 144 8.74 4.64 29.69
N LEU A 145 8.17 3.76 28.88
CA LEU A 145 8.86 3.29 27.67
C LEU A 145 8.48 4.18 26.48
N ASN A 146 9.50 4.72 25.81
CA ASN A 146 9.32 5.53 24.61
C ASN A 146 10.40 5.21 23.59
N LEU A 147 10.03 5.14 22.32
CA LEU A 147 10.96 5.15 21.21
C LEU A 147 11.36 6.59 20.88
N SER A 148 12.65 6.84 20.70
CA SER A 148 13.08 8.15 20.21
C SER A 148 12.68 8.34 18.74
N PHE A 149 12.58 9.59 18.31
CA PHE A 149 12.35 9.89 16.89
C PHE A 149 13.48 9.32 16.02
N GLU A 150 14.72 9.39 16.49
CA GLU A 150 15.91 8.87 15.81
C GLU A 150 15.85 7.36 15.63
N ASP A 151 15.34 6.61 16.62
CA ASP A 151 15.17 5.16 16.52
C ASP A 151 14.07 4.80 15.52
N MET A 152 12.94 5.50 15.56
CA MET A 152 11.86 5.31 14.59
C MET A 152 12.31 5.60 13.16
N ASP A 153 13.02 6.74 12.95
CA ASP A 153 13.56 7.10 11.64
C ASP A 153 14.55 6.06 11.14
N ARG A 154 15.40 5.53 12.02
CA ARG A 154 16.36 4.47 11.70
C ARG A 154 15.65 3.19 11.27
N VAL A 155 14.61 2.76 12.01
CA VAL A 155 13.82 1.57 11.66
C VAL A 155 13.15 1.75 10.30
N ILE A 156 12.53 2.91 10.05
CA ILE A 156 11.87 3.21 8.79
C ILE A 156 12.88 3.26 7.63
N THR A 157 14.00 3.92 7.83
CA THR A 157 15.03 4.05 6.79
C THR A 157 15.63 2.70 6.40
N GLN A 158 15.99 1.88 7.38
CA GLN A 158 16.51 0.53 7.15
C GLN A 158 15.44 -0.41 6.60
N GLY A 159 14.20 -0.29 7.08
CA GLY A 159 13.07 -1.06 6.56
C GLY A 159 12.82 -0.80 5.08
N LYS A 160 12.90 0.46 4.63
CA LYS A 160 12.79 0.81 3.19
C LYS A 160 13.90 0.18 2.35
N GLU A 161 15.10 0.04 2.88
CA GLU A 161 16.20 -0.67 2.19
C GLU A 161 15.90 -2.16 1.99
N LEU A 162 15.06 -2.75 2.84
CA LEU A 162 14.58 -4.13 2.76
C LEU A 162 13.25 -4.27 1.98
N GLY A 163 12.68 -3.17 1.49
CA GLY A 163 11.40 -3.17 0.75
C GLY A 163 10.16 -3.01 1.61
N ILE A 164 10.30 -2.67 2.89
CA ILE A 164 9.17 -2.46 3.79
C ILE A 164 8.68 -1.01 3.65
N TYR A 165 7.47 -0.83 3.15
CA TYR A 165 6.86 0.50 2.92
C TYR A 165 5.56 0.70 3.72
N LEU A 166 5.16 -0.27 4.53
CA LEU A 166 3.99 -0.16 5.38
C LEU A 166 4.41 -0.20 6.84
N TYR A 167 4.06 0.87 7.56
CA TYR A 167 4.33 1.04 8.99
C TYR A 167 3.03 1.38 9.69
N MET A 168 2.74 0.68 10.76
CA MET A 168 1.59 0.93 11.62
C MET A 168 2.10 1.44 12.95
N LEU A 169 1.58 2.58 13.38
CA LEU A 169 1.87 3.13 14.70
C LEU A 169 0.68 2.82 15.60
N CYS A 170 0.94 2.14 16.71
CA CYS A 170 -0.03 1.86 17.76
C CYS A 170 0.25 2.78 18.96
N LEU A 171 -0.66 2.83 19.93
CA LEU A 171 -0.55 3.67 21.13
C LEU A 171 -0.50 5.17 20.80
N LEU A 172 -1.31 5.61 19.87
CA LEU A 172 -1.42 7.02 19.58
C LEU A 172 -2.28 7.70 20.65
N TYR A 173 -1.63 8.49 21.46
CA TYR A 173 -2.26 9.55 22.21
C TYR A 173 -2.28 10.81 21.36
N THR A 174 -3.48 11.32 21.11
CA THR A 174 -3.65 12.70 20.65
C THR A 174 -4.19 13.51 21.81
N SER A 175 -3.34 14.30 22.41
CA SER A 175 -3.75 15.34 23.37
C SER A 175 -4.53 16.42 22.65
#